data_1e6da6982d5e7c46f56797183facab59
#
_entry.id   1e6da6982d5e7c46f56797183facab59
#
_cell.length_a   1.000
_cell.length_b   1.000
_cell.length_c   1.000
_cell.angle_alpha   90.00
_cell.angle_beta   90.00
_cell.angle_gamma   90.00
#
_symmetry.space_group_name_H-M   'P 1'
#
loop_
_entity.id
_entity.type
_entity.pdbx_description
1 polymer ?
#
loop_
_entity_poly.entity_id
_entity_poly.type
_entity_poly.pdbx_seq_one_letter_code
_entity_poly.pdbx_strand_id
1 'polypeptide(L)'
;MPTPSRAYTFARAQRDQLRQRYVTLRRCFRNDTRRPRLRALVDALLRGRAAVSMTLATCEMVLRSGRVLTAADVVASEVGSRSGPAFDHALELRLKKFYMARVHLESLLHFDGKAKYAALYVGGEGPDYGACCVLFERGGVRTDSTCFAGDTLTTVFDAEGNPAGLSSAEVLMRFATRQDVHRLGSLAYRDILDDGHPATPLDLQRLQDLLCVRDTLLEVHVHDDLLVEDIQRIIIARKVGRSMAQKLLRYDDASVAERQQMQFDDVRAYLAIHELADKRKIPVVGGTC
;
A
#
# COMPACT_ATOMS: atom_id res chain seq x y z
N MET A 1 12.94 6.01 -22.86
CA MET A 1 11.94 6.08 -21.79
C MET A 1 11.39 4.67 -21.60
N PRO A 2 11.19 4.18 -20.39
CA PRO A 2 10.56 2.88 -20.19
C PRO A 2 9.14 2.90 -20.75
N THR A 3 8.71 1.77 -21.31
CA THR A 3 7.34 1.60 -21.83
C THR A 3 6.37 1.72 -20.67
N PRO A 4 5.33 2.57 -20.75
CA PRO A 4 4.36 2.69 -19.68
C PRO A 4 3.61 1.37 -19.49
N SER A 5 3.27 1.04 -18.25
CA SER A 5 2.49 -0.16 -17.94
C SER A 5 1.13 -0.12 -18.63
N ARG A 6 0.54 -1.30 -18.87
CA ARG A 6 -0.80 -1.40 -19.42
C ARG A 6 -1.83 -0.73 -18.52
N ALA A 7 -1.69 -0.88 -17.20
CA ALA A 7 -2.53 -0.19 -16.21
C ALA A 7 -2.52 1.33 -16.39
N TYR A 8 -1.35 1.93 -16.59
CA TYR A 8 -1.22 3.37 -16.81
C TYR A 8 -1.85 3.80 -18.15
N THR A 9 -1.64 3.03 -19.21
CA THR A 9 -2.24 3.29 -20.51
C THR A 9 -3.77 3.26 -20.43
N PHE A 10 -4.35 2.29 -19.72
CA PHE A 10 -5.79 2.20 -19.48
C PHE A 10 -6.30 3.37 -18.62
N ALA A 11 -5.64 3.67 -17.52
CA ALA A 11 -6.02 4.80 -16.66
C ALA A 11 -6.06 6.12 -17.44
N ARG A 12 -5.10 6.33 -18.36
CA ARG A 12 -5.10 7.49 -19.25
C ARG A 12 -6.24 7.47 -20.26
N ALA A 13 -6.47 6.34 -20.91
CA ALA A 13 -7.55 6.22 -21.92
C ALA A 13 -8.94 6.48 -21.32
N GLN A 14 -9.14 6.14 -20.05
CA GLN A 14 -10.42 6.32 -19.35
C GLN A 14 -10.56 7.66 -18.61
N ARG A 15 -9.56 8.52 -18.68
CA ARG A 15 -9.52 9.78 -17.94
C ARG A 15 -10.75 10.65 -18.17
N ASP A 16 -11.21 10.75 -19.41
CA ASP A 16 -12.37 11.59 -19.76
C ASP A 16 -13.67 11.00 -19.22
N GLN A 17 -13.84 9.70 -19.27
CA GLN A 17 -15.00 9.02 -18.68
C GLN A 17 -15.01 9.18 -17.15
N LEU A 18 -13.89 8.99 -16.49
CA LEU A 18 -13.75 9.22 -15.06
C LEU A 18 -14.07 10.69 -14.71
N ARG A 19 -13.57 11.63 -15.51
CA ARG A 19 -13.87 13.06 -15.36
C ARG A 19 -15.37 13.36 -15.49
N GLN A 20 -16.04 12.79 -16.48
CA GLN A 20 -17.48 12.96 -16.67
C GLN A 20 -18.28 12.44 -15.48
N ARG A 21 -17.97 11.23 -15.00
CA ARG A 21 -18.61 10.65 -13.79
C ARG A 21 -18.40 11.54 -12.56
N TYR A 22 -17.19 12.04 -12.36
CA TYR A 22 -16.87 12.95 -11.27
C TYR A 22 -17.59 14.31 -11.40
N VAL A 23 -17.71 14.86 -12.62
CA VAL A 23 -18.49 16.10 -12.85
C VAL A 23 -19.96 15.88 -12.52
N THR A 24 -20.53 14.73 -12.85
CA THR A 24 -21.90 14.36 -12.47
C THR A 24 -22.04 14.31 -10.94
N LEU A 25 -21.12 13.64 -10.22
CA LEU A 25 -21.09 13.63 -8.77
C LEU A 25 -21.03 15.07 -8.20
N ARG A 26 -20.12 15.91 -8.70
CA ARG A 26 -20.01 17.31 -8.26
C ARG A 26 -21.29 18.12 -8.48
N ARG A 27 -22.03 17.87 -9.56
CA ARG A 27 -23.30 18.55 -9.84
C ARG A 27 -24.36 18.21 -8.80
N CYS A 28 -24.42 16.94 -8.35
CA CYS A 28 -25.32 16.53 -7.28
C CYS A 28 -25.07 17.31 -5.98
N PHE A 29 -23.83 17.75 -5.72
CA PHE A 29 -23.47 18.50 -4.52
C PHE A 29 -23.32 20.02 -4.75
N ARG A 30 -23.70 20.56 -5.93
CA ARG A 30 -23.42 21.97 -6.26
C ARG A 30 -24.10 22.97 -5.31
N ASN A 31 -25.34 22.71 -4.95
CA ASN A 31 -26.14 23.54 -4.07
C ASN A 31 -26.48 22.86 -2.73
N ASP A 32 -25.70 21.85 -2.38
CA ASP A 32 -25.89 20.98 -1.24
C ASP A 32 -25.00 21.42 -0.07
N THR A 33 -25.52 21.35 1.14
CA THR A 33 -24.77 21.58 2.39
C THR A 33 -23.57 20.63 2.54
N ARG A 34 -23.53 19.50 1.81
CA ARG A 34 -22.43 18.53 1.78
C ARG A 34 -21.24 18.93 0.88
N ARG A 35 -21.36 20.03 0.13
CA ARG A 35 -20.25 20.51 -0.73
C ARG A 35 -18.91 20.70 0.01
N PRO A 36 -18.87 21.23 1.24
CA PRO A 36 -17.63 21.29 2.03
C PRO A 36 -17.02 19.92 2.30
N ARG A 37 -17.86 18.89 2.56
CA ARG A 37 -17.40 17.50 2.79
C ARG A 37 -16.73 16.93 1.53
N LEU A 38 -17.32 17.13 0.35
CA LEU A 38 -16.71 16.71 -0.91
C LEU A 38 -15.35 17.41 -1.14
N ARG A 39 -15.24 18.70 -0.80
CA ARG A 39 -13.94 19.41 -0.87
C ARG A 39 -12.92 18.81 0.08
N ALA A 40 -13.30 18.56 1.33
CA ALA A 40 -12.42 17.96 2.32
C ALA A 40 -11.94 16.54 1.88
N LEU A 41 -12.84 15.73 1.30
CA LEU A 41 -12.49 14.42 0.72
C LEU A 41 -11.47 14.56 -0.41
N VAL A 42 -11.72 15.46 -1.38
CA VAL A 42 -10.82 15.73 -2.49
C VAL A 42 -9.44 16.17 -1.98
N ASP A 43 -9.40 17.09 -1.01
CA ASP A 43 -8.16 17.61 -0.44
C ASP A 43 -7.38 16.52 0.31
N ALA A 44 -8.07 15.63 1.05
CA ALA A 44 -7.45 14.50 1.72
C ALA A 44 -6.82 13.53 0.70
N LEU A 45 -7.57 13.13 -0.34
CA LEU A 45 -7.10 12.22 -1.39
C LEU A 45 -5.94 12.81 -2.20
N LEU A 46 -5.96 14.11 -2.51
CA LEU A 46 -4.87 14.79 -3.19
C LEU A 46 -3.60 14.87 -2.34
N ARG A 47 -3.74 15.01 -1.02
CA ARG A 47 -2.60 15.01 -0.08
C ARG A 47 -2.14 13.60 0.29
N GLY A 48 -2.92 12.58 -0.04
CA GLY A 48 -2.60 11.19 0.25
C GLY A 48 -1.25 10.77 -0.32
N ARG A 49 -0.59 9.86 0.38
CA ARG A 49 0.75 9.34 0.10
C ARG A 49 0.71 7.83 -0.10
N ALA A 50 1.72 7.28 -0.73
CA ALA A 50 1.85 5.83 -0.82
C ALA A 50 2.41 5.27 0.48
N ALA A 51 1.78 4.22 0.98
CA ALA A 51 2.14 3.50 2.18
C ALA A 51 2.32 2.01 1.84
N VAL A 52 3.54 1.49 2.00
CA VAL A 52 3.84 0.08 1.76
C VAL A 52 3.89 -0.66 3.08
N SER A 53 2.94 -1.58 3.29
CA SER A 53 2.91 -2.44 4.48
C SER A 53 3.81 -3.65 4.29
N MET A 54 4.56 -4.01 5.35
CA MET A 54 5.52 -5.10 5.29
C MET A 54 5.80 -5.71 6.68
N THR A 55 6.54 -6.82 6.70
CA THR A 55 7.09 -7.40 7.92
C THR A 55 8.27 -6.58 8.43
N LEU A 56 8.66 -6.74 9.70
CA LEU A 56 9.86 -6.10 10.24
C LEU A 56 11.12 -6.52 9.46
N ALA A 57 11.27 -7.81 9.16
CA ALA A 57 12.41 -8.31 8.38
C ALA A 57 12.47 -7.69 6.97
N THR A 58 11.32 -7.53 6.31
CA THR A 58 11.27 -6.86 4.99
C THR A 58 11.62 -5.37 5.12
N CYS A 59 11.18 -4.68 6.17
CA CYS A 59 11.53 -3.28 6.41
C CYS A 59 13.04 -3.11 6.64
N GLU A 60 13.64 -3.96 7.47
CA GLU A 60 15.09 -3.99 7.65
C GLU A 60 15.82 -4.18 6.30
N MET A 61 15.36 -5.12 5.48
CA MET A 61 15.93 -5.39 4.16
C MET A 61 15.83 -4.17 3.23
N VAL A 62 14.69 -3.46 3.22
CA VAL A 62 14.49 -2.21 2.48
C VAL A 62 15.50 -1.15 2.92
N LEU A 63 15.66 -0.95 4.24
CA LEU A 63 16.61 0.01 4.77
C LEU A 63 18.07 -0.33 4.44
N ARG A 64 18.42 -1.62 4.38
CA ARG A 64 19.76 -2.07 3.99
C ARG A 64 20.02 -1.96 2.49
N SER A 65 19.04 -2.34 1.66
CA SER A 65 19.18 -2.34 0.19
C SER A 65 19.09 -0.96 -0.44
N GLY A 66 18.56 0.03 0.29
CA GLY A 66 18.35 1.39 -0.20
C GLY A 66 17.08 1.55 -1.06
N ARG A 67 16.25 0.51 -1.25
CA ARG A 67 15.02 0.55 -2.04
C ARG A 67 13.99 -0.48 -1.59
N VAL A 68 12.73 -0.24 -1.94
CA VAL A 68 11.68 -1.24 -1.77
C VAL A 68 11.86 -2.37 -2.78
N LEU A 69 11.97 -3.59 -2.27
CA LEU A 69 12.09 -4.81 -3.06
C LEU A 69 10.71 -5.41 -3.32
N THR A 70 10.46 -5.87 -4.54
CA THR A 70 9.32 -6.72 -4.85
C THR A 70 9.56 -8.15 -4.37
N ALA A 71 8.51 -8.98 -4.30
CA ALA A 71 8.68 -10.41 -4.01
C ALA A 71 9.63 -11.07 -5.03
N ALA A 72 9.52 -10.68 -6.29
CA ALA A 72 10.40 -11.14 -7.36
C ALA A 72 11.86 -10.69 -7.17
N ASP A 73 12.11 -9.46 -6.69
CA ASP A 73 13.48 -8.99 -6.38
C ASP A 73 14.10 -9.83 -5.28
N VAL A 74 13.36 -10.10 -4.21
CA VAL A 74 13.85 -10.88 -3.08
C VAL A 74 14.17 -12.31 -3.51
N VAL A 75 13.25 -12.98 -4.20
CA VAL A 75 13.47 -14.33 -4.72
C VAL A 75 14.65 -14.37 -5.69
N ALA A 76 14.76 -13.39 -6.59
CA ALA A 76 15.89 -13.31 -7.52
C ALA A 76 17.23 -13.18 -6.79
N SER A 77 17.29 -12.46 -5.67
CA SER A 77 18.52 -12.36 -4.87
C SER A 77 18.87 -13.66 -4.14
N GLU A 78 17.84 -14.44 -3.76
CA GLU A 78 18.01 -15.74 -3.07
C GLU A 78 18.45 -16.85 -4.05
N VAL A 79 17.87 -16.88 -5.24
CA VAL A 79 18.07 -17.95 -6.25
C VAL A 79 19.17 -17.62 -7.26
N GLY A 80 19.58 -16.35 -7.36
CA GLY A 80 20.56 -15.86 -8.33
C GLY A 80 20.03 -15.69 -9.76
N SER A 81 18.71 -15.82 -9.97
CA SER A 81 18.06 -15.68 -11.28
C SER A 81 16.66 -15.10 -11.13
N ARG A 82 16.17 -14.39 -12.16
CA ARG A 82 14.78 -13.88 -12.26
C ARG A 82 13.85 -14.76 -13.10
N SER A 83 14.29 -15.94 -13.48
CA SER A 83 13.49 -16.85 -14.30
C SER A 83 13.94 -18.31 -14.11
N GLY A 84 13.07 -19.23 -14.54
CA GLY A 84 13.31 -20.66 -14.50
C GLY A 84 12.66 -21.35 -13.30
N PRO A 85 12.65 -22.70 -13.31
CA PRO A 85 11.87 -23.49 -12.35
C PRO A 85 12.20 -23.21 -10.89
N ALA A 86 13.47 -22.96 -10.54
CA ALA A 86 13.88 -22.63 -9.17
C ALA A 86 13.33 -21.28 -8.70
N PHE A 87 13.32 -20.27 -9.59
CA PHE A 87 12.72 -18.96 -9.31
C PHE A 87 11.21 -19.07 -9.15
N ASP A 88 10.54 -19.75 -10.07
CA ASP A 88 9.07 -19.90 -10.04
C ASP A 88 8.62 -20.63 -8.78
N HIS A 89 9.31 -21.73 -8.42
CA HIS A 89 9.01 -22.46 -7.19
C HIS A 89 9.25 -21.62 -5.91
N ALA A 90 10.35 -20.88 -5.84
CA ALA A 90 10.64 -20.01 -4.70
C ALA A 90 9.63 -18.86 -4.59
N LEU A 91 9.20 -18.30 -5.72
CA LEU A 91 8.16 -17.26 -5.77
C LEU A 91 6.80 -17.80 -5.34
N GLU A 92 6.43 -19.01 -5.77
CA GLU A 92 5.22 -19.70 -5.33
C GLU A 92 5.21 -19.94 -3.81
N LEU A 93 6.30 -20.47 -3.25
CA LEU A 93 6.45 -20.66 -1.80
C LEU A 93 6.30 -19.34 -1.03
N ARG A 94 6.80 -18.23 -1.57
CA ARG A 94 6.73 -16.92 -0.95
C ARG A 94 5.35 -16.30 -1.02
N LEU A 95 4.69 -16.37 -2.16
CA LEU A 95 3.36 -15.79 -2.40
C LEU A 95 2.22 -16.70 -1.94
N LYS A 96 2.47 -18.00 -1.78
CA LYS A 96 1.50 -19.00 -1.31
C LYS A 96 0.20 -18.95 -2.14
N LYS A 97 -0.95 -18.89 -1.48
CA LYS A 97 -2.27 -18.82 -2.12
C LYS A 97 -2.45 -17.64 -3.08
N PHE A 98 -1.60 -16.62 -3.01
CA PHE A 98 -1.68 -15.45 -3.91
C PHE A 98 -0.81 -15.60 -5.16
N TYR A 99 -0.07 -16.70 -5.33
CA TYR A 99 0.88 -16.86 -6.44
C TYR A 99 0.18 -16.76 -7.80
N MET A 100 -0.83 -17.59 -8.06
CA MET A 100 -1.53 -17.62 -9.34
C MET A 100 -2.21 -16.28 -9.64
N ALA A 101 -2.91 -15.71 -8.67
CA ALA A 101 -3.55 -14.41 -8.82
C ALA A 101 -2.52 -13.31 -9.12
N ARG A 102 -1.35 -13.34 -8.48
CA ARG A 102 -0.27 -12.38 -8.71
C ARG A 102 0.31 -12.53 -10.12
N VAL A 103 0.60 -13.74 -10.55
CA VAL A 103 1.14 -14.03 -11.90
C VAL A 103 0.17 -13.54 -12.97
N HIS A 104 -1.12 -13.84 -12.83
CA HIS A 104 -2.16 -13.38 -13.75
C HIS A 104 -2.29 -11.86 -13.77
N LEU A 105 -2.28 -11.21 -12.59
CA LEU A 105 -2.36 -9.75 -12.49
C LEU A 105 -1.16 -9.05 -13.14
N GLU A 106 0.06 -9.52 -12.84
CA GLU A 106 1.30 -8.99 -13.43
C GLU A 106 1.29 -9.12 -14.96
N SER A 107 0.82 -10.27 -15.48
CA SER A 107 0.67 -10.50 -16.93
C SER A 107 -0.41 -9.59 -17.52
N LEU A 108 -1.59 -9.51 -16.89
CA LEU A 108 -2.71 -8.69 -17.38
C LEU A 108 -2.35 -7.21 -17.50
N LEU A 109 -1.60 -6.70 -16.51
CA LEU A 109 -1.27 -5.27 -16.39
C LEU A 109 0.12 -4.92 -16.92
N HIS A 110 0.87 -5.92 -17.39
CA HIS A 110 2.26 -5.80 -17.88
C HIS A 110 3.16 -5.09 -16.83
N PHE A 111 3.13 -5.59 -15.60
CA PHE A 111 3.96 -5.06 -14.52
C PHE A 111 5.35 -5.68 -14.48
N ASP A 112 5.54 -6.86 -15.07
CA ASP A 112 6.82 -7.58 -15.21
C ASP A 112 7.55 -7.79 -13.86
N GLY A 113 6.81 -8.00 -12.78
CA GLY A 113 7.35 -8.16 -11.42
C GLY A 113 7.99 -6.89 -10.83
N LYS A 114 7.78 -5.73 -11.44
CA LYS A 114 8.39 -4.45 -11.03
C LYS A 114 7.47 -3.56 -10.21
N ALA A 115 6.15 -3.77 -10.30
CA ALA A 115 5.21 -2.95 -9.57
C ALA A 115 5.31 -3.16 -8.05
N LYS A 116 5.37 -2.07 -7.31
CA LYS A 116 5.22 -2.04 -5.86
C LYS A 116 3.78 -1.68 -5.53
N TYR A 117 3.19 -2.45 -4.65
CA TYR A 117 1.80 -2.29 -4.23
C TYR A 117 1.75 -1.57 -2.90
N ALA A 118 1.11 -0.44 -2.89
CA ALA A 118 0.97 0.42 -1.74
C ALA A 118 -0.51 0.76 -1.51
N ALA A 119 -0.87 1.16 -0.30
CA ALA A 119 -2.17 1.78 -0.03
C ALA A 119 -2.05 3.31 -0.07
N LEU A 120 -3.12 4.01 -0.45
CA LEU A 120 -3.20 5.45 -0.28
C LEU A 120 -3.39 5.77 1.20
N TYR A 121 -2.46 6.52 1.78
CA TYR A 121 -2.47 6.94 3.18
C TYR A 121 -2.83 8.42 3.29
N VAL A 122 -3.84 8.74 4.09
CA VAL A 122 -4.30 10.13 4.32
C VAL A 122 -4.09 10.61 5.77
N GLY A 123 -3.62 9.72 6.66
CA GLY A 123 -3.36 10.01 8.08
C GLY A 123 -3.54 8.76 8.96
N GLY A 124 -3.45 8.91 10.28
CA GLY A 124 -3.69 7.82 11.25
C GLY A 124 -2.51 6.89 11.50
N GLU A 125 -2.81 5.69 11.98
CA GLU A 125 -1.82 4.68 12.42
C GLU A 125 -1.26 3.82 11.26
N GLY A 126 -1.68 4.06 10.01
CA GLY A 126 -1.30 3.27 8.84
C GLY A 126 -2.21 2.06 8.60
N PRO A 127 -2.00 1.33 7.49
CA PRO A 127 -2.79 0.13 7.17
C PRO A 127 -2.68 -0.95 8.25
N ASP A 128 -3.79 -1.60 8.56
CA ASP A 128 -3.89 -2.64 9.61
C ASP A 128 -3.19 -3.98 9.26
N TYR A 129 -2.71 -4.12 8.04
CA TYR A 129 -2.01 -5.30 7.57
C TYR A 129 -0.49 -5.06 7.54
N GLY A 130 0.26 -6.02 8.08
CA GLY A 130 1.70 -5.94 8.24
C GLY A 130 2.13 -5.53 9.65
N ALA A 131 3.42 -5.67 9.93
CA ALA A 131 4.02 -5.31 11.20
C ALA A 131 4.43 -3.83 11.25
N CYS A 132 4.75 -3.28 10.09
CA CYS A 132 5.08 -1.87 9.90
C CYS A 132 4.63 -1.39 8.53
N CYS A 133 4.56 -0.08 8.39
CA CYS A 133 4.21 0.62 7.16
C CYS A 133 5.28 1.68 6.86
N VAL A 134 5.81 1.66 5.66
CA VAL A 134 6.75 2.67 5.16
C VAL A 134 5.98 3.69 4.35
N LEU A 135 6.01 4.95 4.78
CA LEU A 135 5.34 6.06 4.15
C LEU A 135 6.32 6.85 3.28
N PHE A 136 5.97 7.01 2.02
CA PHE A 136 6.81 7.72 1.04
C PHE A 136 6.39 9.18 0.88
N GLU A 137 7.37 10.05 0.63
CA GLU A 137 7.10 11.43 0.22
C GLU A 137 6.27 11.47 -1.06
N ARG A 138 5.49 12.54 -1.20
CA ARG A 138 4.61 12.70 -2.36
C ARG A 138 5.39 12.75 -3.68
N GLY A 139 6.61 13.28 -3.66
CA GLY A 139 7.52 13.34 -4.81
C GLY A 139 8.13 12.00 -5.18
N GLY A 140 8.27 11.07 -4.22
CA GLY A 140 8.78 9.72 -4.45
C GLY A 140 7.82 8.82 -5.24
N VAL A 141 6.52 9.18 -5.26
CA VAL A 141 5.51 8.49 -6.08
C VAL A 141 5.35 9.25 -7.39
N ARG A 142 6.02 8.79 -8.42
CA ARG A 142 6.07 9.45 -9.73
C ARG A 142 4.73 9.54 -10.45
N THR A 143 4.70 10.33 -11.51
CA THR A 143 3.49 10.69 -12.27
C THR A 143 2.87 9.53 -13.06
N ASP A 144 3.61 8.47 -13.32
CA ASP A 144 3.18 7.26 -14.02
C ASP A 144 2.56 6.19 -13.11
N SER A 145 2.52 6.43 -11.79
CA SER A 145 1.81 5.57 -10.85
C SER A 145 0.31 5.54 -11.13
N THR A 146 -0.29 4.38 -10.91
CA THR A 146 -1.73 4.17 -11.02
C THR A 146 -2.37 3.96 -9.66
N CYS A 147 -3.66 4.26 -9.56
CA CYS A 147 -4.47 3.96 -8.39
C CYS A 147 -5.63 3.05 -8.79
N PHE A 148 -6.03 2.17 -7.90
CA PHE A 148 -7.14 1.25 -8.08
C PHE A 148 -8.08 1.33 -6.87
N ALA A 149 -9.39 1.33 -7.11
CA ALA A 149 -10.38 1.32 -6.04
C ALA A 149 -10.63 -0.11 -5.57
N GLY A 150 -10.07 -0.47 -4.43
CA GLY A 150 -10.00 -1.80 -3.83
C GLY A 150 -8.60 -2.40 -3.86
N ASP A 151 -8.46 -3.62 -3.37
CA ASP A 151 -7.27 -4.47 -3.55
C ASP A 151 -7.38 -5.15 -4.94
N THR A 152 -6.43 -4.88 -5.84
CA THR A 152 -6.48 -5.44 -7.21
C THR A 152 -6.48 -6.95 -7.20
N LEU A 153 -5.73 -7.56 -6.29
CA LEU A 153 -5.60 -9.02 -6.24
C LEU A 153 -6.94 -9.70 -5.90
N THR A 154 -7.60 -9.24 -4.83
CA THR A 154 -8.87 -9.82 -4.36
C THR A 154 -10.08 -9.34 -5.15
N THR A 155 -9.98 -8.23 -5.87
CA THR A 155 -11.07 -7.73 -6.71
C THR A 155 -11.08 -8.37 -8.08
N VAL A 156 -9.91 -8.67 -8.64
CA VAL A 156 -9.77 -9.21 -10.01
C VAL A 156 -9.75 -10.73 -10.02
N PHE A 157 -9.30 -11.34 -8.93
CA PHE A 157 -9.15 -12.80 -8.81
C PHE A 157 -9.77 -13.31 -7.50
N ASP A 158 -10.30 -14.54 -7.54
CA ASP A 158 -10.71 -15.27 -6.35
C ASP A 158 -9.49 -15.81 -5.55
N ALA A 159 -9.77 -16.56 -4.47
CA ALA A 159 -8.72 -17.12 -3.64
C ALA A 159 -7.88 -18.20 -4.37
N GLU A 160 -8.44 -18.82 -5.38
CA GLU A 160 -7.82 -19.84 -6.23
C GLU A 160 -7.04 -19.23 -7.41
N GLY A 161 -7.12 -17.90 -7.60
CA GLY A 161 -6.46 -17.18 -8.68
C GLY A 161 -7.23 -17.21 -10.00
N ASN A 162 -8.51 -17.59 -9.99
CA ASN A 162 -9.36 -17.48 -11.16
C ASN A 162 -9.96 -16.06 -11.27
N PRO A 163 -10.29 -15.60 -12.49
CA PRO A 163 -10.95 -14.31 -12.65
C PRO A 163 -12.25 -14.21 -11.85
N ALA A 164 -12.41 -13.16 -11.05
CA ALA A 164 -13.54 -12.95 -10.11
C ALA A 164 -14.85 -12.54 -10.80
N GLY A 165 -15.10 -12.98 -12.03
CA GLY A 165 -16.35 -12.73 -12.76
C GLY A 165 -16.59 -11.28 -13.21
N LEU A 166 -15.72 -10.35 -12.87
CA LEU A 166 -15.77 -8.98 -13.39
C LEU A 166 -15.32 -8.96 -14.86
N SER A 167 -16.05 -8.26 -15.70
CA SER A 167 -15.58 -8.01 -17.07
C SER A 167 -14.30 -7.17 -17.04
N SER A 168 -13.45 -7.34 -18.05
CA SER A 168 -12.24 -6.51 -18.17
C SER A 168 -12.56 -5.01 -18.17
N ALA A 169 -13.72 -4.61 -18.70
CA ALA A 169 -14.17 -3.22 -18.68
C ALA A 169 -14.47 -2.73 -17.26
N GLU A 170 -15.11 -3.53 -16.41
CA GLU A 170 -15.40 -3.18 -15.02
C GLU A 170 -14.12 -3.06 -14.18
N VAL A 171 -13.17 -3.98 -14.37
CA VAL A 171 -11.84 -3.90 -13.75
C VAL A 171 -11.14 -2.63 -14.17
N LEU A 172 -11.12 -2.32 -15.47
CA LEU A 172 -10.42 -1.16 -16.01
C LEU A 172 -11.03 0.17 -15.55
N MET A 173 -12.36 0.23 -15.33
CA MET A 173 -13.02 1.42 -14.78
C MET A 173 -12.64 1.75 -13.34
N ARG A 174 -12.00 0.83 -12.61
CA ARG A 174 -11.49 1.05 -11.26
C ARG A 174 -10.07 1.62 -11.23
N PHE A 175 -9.41 1.79 -12.39
CA PHE A 175 -8.09 2.41 -12.48
C PHE A 175 -8.16 3.92 -12.72
N ALA A 176 -7.25 4.63 -12.11
CA ALA A 176 -6.96 6.04 -12.38
C ALA A 176 -5.47 6.30 -12.37
N THR A 177 -5.02 7.36 -13.05
CA THR A 177 -3.66 7.87 -12.84
C THR A 177 -3.55 8.50 -11.44
N ARG A 178 -2.34 8.61 -10.89
CA ARG A 178 -2.11 9.27 -9.61
C ARG A 178 -2.67 10.70 -9.57
N GLN A 179 -2.67 11.40 -10.70
CA GLN A 179 -3.23 12.75 -10.83
C GLN A 179 -4.76 12.79 -10.65
N ASP A 180 -5.43 11.70 -11.00
CA ASP A 180 -6.88 11.55 -10.98
C ASP A 180 -7.40 10.78 -9.75
N VAL A 181 -6.53 10.48 -8.78
CA VAL A 181 -6.89 9.73 -7.56
C VAL A 181 -8.06 10.34 -6.81
N HIS A 182 -8.15 11.68 -6.77
CA HIS A 182 -9.26 12.37 -6.11
C HIS A 182 -10.61 12.12 -6.80
N ARG A 183 -10.61 11.94 -8.13
CA ARG A 183 -11.84 11.61 -8.89
C ARG A 183 -12.28 10.19 -8.60
N LEU A 184 -11.34 9.24 -8.68
CA LEU A 184 -11.60 7.84 -8.38
C LEU A 184 -12.06 7.66 -6.93
N GLY A 185 -11.33 8.20 -5.96
CA GLY A 185 -11.67 8.08 -4.54
C GLY A 185 -12.98 8.77 -4.16
N SER A 186 -13.30 9.94 -4.76
CA SER A 186 -14.58 10.58 -4.52
C SER A 186 -15.78 9.76 -5.02
N LEU A 187 -15.59 8.96 -6.08
CA LEU A 187 -16.60 8.04 -6.57
C LEU A 187 -16.68 6.78 -5.71
N ALA A 188 -15.52 6.23 -5.31
CA ALA A 188 -15.44 5.02 -4.50
C ALA A 188 -15.98 5.22 -3.07
N TYR A 189 -15.72 6.39 -2.48
CA TYR A 189 -16.15 6.71 -1.09
C TYR A 189 -17.31 7.69 -1.05
N ARG A 190 -18.18 7.65 -2.05
CA ARG A 190 -19.35 8.53 -2.11
C ARG A 190 -20.20 8.44 -0.84
N ASP A 191 -20.39 7.27 -0.30
CA ASP A 191 -21.25 7.01 0.86
C ASP A 191 -20.79 7.78 2.12
N ILE A 192 -19.49 8.04 2.27
CA ILE A 192 -18.96 8.89 3.37
C ILE A 192 -19.56 10.30 3.31
N LEU A 193 -19.90 10.80 2.11
CA LEU A 193 -20.48 12.13 1.95
C LEU A 193 -21.91 12.17 2.43
N ASP A 194 -22.60 11.04 2.40
CA ASP A 194 -24.01 10.90 2.79
C ASP A 194 -24.16 10.56 4.29
N ASP A 195 -23.08 10.18 4.97
CA ASP A 195 -23.08 9.83 6.39
C ASP A 195 -23.26 11.03 7.31
N GLY A 196 -24.16 10.88 8.29
CA GLY A 196 -24.41 11.88 9.33
C GLY A 196 -25.15 13.11 8.83
N HIS A 197 -25.21 14.13 9.69
CA HIS A 197 -25.90 15.38 9.37
C HIS A 197 -25.11 16.17 8.30
N PRO A 198 -25.75 16.72 7.25
CA PRO A 198 -25.07 17.41 6.15
C PRO A 198 -24.13 18.55 6.56
N ALA A 199 -24.42 19.24 7.66
CA ALA A 199 -23.61 20.34 8.19
C ALA A 199 -22.38 19.89 9.00
N THR A 200 -22.25 18.60 9.34
CA THR A 200 -21.07 18.12 10.06
C THR A 200 -19.85 18.03 9.12
N PRO A 201 -18.63 18.33 9.60
CA PRO A 201 -17.42 18.13 8.82
C PRO A 201 -17.27 16.68 8.35
N LEU A 202 -16.53 16.46 7.27
CA LEU A 202 -16.16 15.11 6.84
C LEU A 202 -15.37 14.42 7.95
N ASP A 203 -15.79 13.21 8.30
CA ASP A 203 -15.04 12.36 9.21
C ASP A 203 -13.79 11.78 8.49
N LEU A 204 -12.66 12.45 8.70
CA LEU A 204 -11.38 12.01 8.11
C LEU A 204 -10.86 10.74 8.76
N GLN A 205 -11.21 10.46 10.02
CA GLN A 205 -10.85 9.21 10.69
C GLN A 205 -11.55 8.04 10.01
N ARG A 206 -12.85 8.15 9.73
CA ARG A 206 -13.58 7.13 9.00
C ARG A 206 -13.03 6.90 7.59
N LEU A 207 -12.64 7.97 6.88
CA LEU A 207 -11.96 7.81 5.59
C LEU A 207 -10.66 7.04 5.74
N GLN A 208 -9.87 7.37 6.76
CA GLN A 208 -8.64 6.67 7.08
C GLN A 208 -8.89 5.19 7.38
N ASP A 209 -9.89 4.89 8.20
CA ASP A 209 -10.26 3.51 8.56
C ASP A 209 -10.63 2.69 7.31
N LEU A 210 -11.40 3.26 6.39
CA LEU A 210 -11.73 2.61 5.12
C LEU A 210 -10.48 2.38 4.24
N LEU A 211 -9.58 3.34 4.19
CA LEU A 211 -8.31 3.21 3.45
C LEU A 211 -7.33 2.21 4.07
N CYS A 212 -7.53 1.83 5.34
CA CYS A 212 -6.73 0.82 6.01
C CYS A 212 -7.28 -0.61 5.81
N VAL A 213 -8.54 -0.77 5.44
CA VAL A 213 -9.17 -2.08 5.22
C VAL A 213 -8.90 -2.55 3.79
N ARG A 214 -8.52 -3.81 3.65
CA ARG A 214 -8.10 -4.41 2.39
C ARG A 214 -9.13 -4.28 1.27
N ASP A 215 -10.40 -4.52 1.57
CA ASP A 215 -11.47 -4.54 0.55
C ASP A 215 -11.90 -3.15 0.11
N THR A 216 -11.60 -2.12 0.90
CA THR A 216 -12.03 -0.74 0.66
C THR A 216 -10.88 0.24 0.43
N LEU A 217 -9.63 -0.21 0.50
CA LEU A 217 -8.47 0.66 0.28
C LEU A 217 -8.43 1.25 -1.14
N LEU A 218 -7.69 2.33 -1.32
CA LEU A 218 -7.19 2.74 -2.64
C LEU A 218 -5.78 2.21 -2.79
N GLU A 219 -5.62 1.20 -3.64
CA GLU A 219 -4.31 0.66 -3.95
C GLU A 219 -3.55 1.59 -4.90
N VAL A 220 -2.27 1.75 -4.65
CA VAL A 220 -1.35 2.56 -5.48
C VAL A 220 -0.30 1.62 -6.07
N HIS A 221 -0.22 1.57 -7.39
CA HIS A 221 0.80 0.81 -8.11
C HIS A 221 1.92 1.75 -8.51
N VAL A 222 3.10 1.54 -7.94
CA VAL A 222 4.29 2.31 -8.27
C VAL A 222 5.16 1.48 -9.22
N HIS A 223 5.37 1.98 -10.43
CA HIS A 223 6.10 1.28 -11.50
C HIS A 223 7.60 1.54 -11.48
N ASP A 224 8.01 2.57 -10.76
CA ASP A 224 9.42 2.94 -10.55
C ASP A 224 9.98 2.40 -9.24
N ASP A 225 11.29 2.60 -9.05
CA ASP A 225 11.90 2.34 -7.76
C ASP A 225 11.38 3.32 -6.70
N LEU A 226 11.05 2.76 -5.53
CA LEU A 226 10.81 3.52 -4.31
C LEU A 226 12.10 3.46 -3.49
N LEU A 227 12.78 4.59 -3.41
CA LEU A 227 14.08 4.68 -2.76
C LEU A 227 13.93 5.00 -1.27
N VAL A 228 14.93 4.60 -0.48
CA VAL A 228 14.94 4.88 0.96
C VAL A 228 15.00 6.38 1.24
N GLU A 229 15.63 7.16 0.36
CA GLU A 229 15.70 8.62 0.43
C GLU A 229 14.33 9.29 0.32
N ASP A 230 13.37 8.63 -0.30
CA ASP A 230 11.99 9.10 -0.44
C ASP A 230 11.09 8.71 0.75
N ILE A 231 11.63 7.98 1.73
CA ILE A 231 10.88 7.59 2.93
C ILE A 231 10.70 8.81 3.83
N GLN A 232 9.45 9.18 4.06
CA GLN A 232 9.10 10.22 4.99
C GLN A 232 9.16 9.74 6.46
N ARG A 233 8.64 8.55 6.70
CA ARG A 233 8.63 7.90 8.04
C ARG A 233 8.29 6.43 7.94
N ILE A 234 8.60 5.71 9.01
CA ILE A 234 8.20 4.33 9.24
C ILE A 234 7.19 4.33 10.38
N ILE A 235 6.04 3.68 10.18
CA ILE A 235 5.00 3.52 11.19
C ILE A 235 5.01 2.06 11.63
N ILE A 236 5.32 1.79 12.90
CA ILE A 236 5.24 0.45 13.47
C ILE A 236 3.84 0.27 14.09
N ALA A 237 3.16 -0.82 13.76
CA ALA A 237 1.85 -1.11 14.32
C ALA A 237 1.92 -1.19 15.85
N ARG A 238 1.00 -0.50 16.54
CA ARG A 238 1.02 -0.39 18.01
C ARG A 238 1.10 -1.76 18.73
N LYS A 239 0.33 -2.75 18.24
CA LYS A 239 0.38 -4.12 18.77
C LYS A 239 1.75 -4.77 18.64
N VAL A 240 2.48 -4.48 17.55
CA VAL A 240 3.83 -5.00 17.31
C VAL A 240 4.82 -4.33 18.25
N GLY A 241 4.78 -3.00 18.36
CA GLY A 241 5.65 -2.27 19.27
C GLY A 241 5.49 -2.69 20.72
N ARG A 242 4.26 -2.87 21.22
CA ARG A 242 4.00 -3.42 22.55
C ARG A 242 4.58 -4.83 22.73
N SER A 243 4.38 -5.71 21.73
CA SER A 243 4.94 -7.06 21.76
C SER A 243 6.48 -7.05 21.80
N MET A 244 7.11 -6.15 21.03
CA MET A 244 8.58 -6.02 21.03
C MET A 244 9.09 -5.47 22.36
N ALA A 245 8.45 -4.46 22.93
CA ALA A 245 8.80 -3.93 24.25
C ALA A 245 8.73 -5.02 25.33
N GLN A 246 7.66 -5.83 25.35
CA GLN A 246 7.54 -6.95 26.28
C GLN A 246 8.62 -8.02 26.09
N LYS A 247 8.98 -8.34 24.83
CA LYS A 247 10.07 -9.29 24.55
C LYS A 247 11.42 -8.75 25.00
N LEU A 248 11.70 -7.46 24.81
CA LEU A 248 12.92 -6.82 25.29
C LEU A 248 13.04 -6.86 26.79
N LEU A 249 11.97 -6.50 27.53
CA LEU A 249 11.95 -6.58 28.99
C LEU A 249 12.23 -8.01 29.48
N ARG A 250 11.59 -9.03 28.89
CA ARG A 250 11.85 -10.44 29.22
C ARG A 250 13.29 -10.85 28.91
N TYR A 251 13.89 -10.29 27.86
CA TYR A 251 15.28 -10.57 27.50
C TYR A 251 16.24 -9.99 28.54
N ASP A 252 15.97 -8.79 29.04
CA ASP A 252 16.82 -8.16 30.05
C ASP A 252 16.78 -8.92 31.38
N ASP A 253 15.61 -9.47 31.72
CA ASP A 253 15.40 -10.25 32.96
C ASP A 253 15.81 -11.74 32.85
N ALA A 254 16.04 -12.26 31.61
CA ALA A 254 16.27 -13.68 31.35
C ALA A 254 17.73 -14.08 31.64
N SER A 255 17.90 -15.32 32.13
CA SER A 255 19.22 -15.96 32.26
C SER A 255 19.89 -16.19 30.89
N VAL A 256 21.20 -16.42 30.86
CA VAL A 256 21.96 -16.67 29.61
C VAL A 256 21.41 -17.89 28.86
N ALA A 257 21.02 -18.95 29.57
CA ALA A 257 20.47 -20.16 28.95
C ALA A 257 19.10 -19.91 28.30
N GLU A 258 18.22 -19.12 28.96
CA GLU A 258 16.92 -18.75 28.42
C GLU A 258 17.07 -17.83 27.21
N ARG A 259 18.01 -16.88 27.24
CA ARG A 259 18.32 -16.02 26.09
C ARG A 259 18.71 -16.80 24.85
N GLN A 260 19.45 -17.91 25.00
CA GLN A 260 19.84 -18.76 23.87
C GLN A 260 18.69 -19.51 23.24
N GLN A 261 17.60 -19.76 23.97
CA GLN A 261 16.41 -20.46 23.47
C GLN A 261 15.33 -19.53 22.90
N MET A 262 15.43 -18.24 23.12
CA MET A 262 14.44 -17.28 22.62
C MET A 262 14.65 -17.05 21.11
N GLN A 263 13.55 -17.11 20.31
CA GLN A 263 13.57 -16.72 18.90
C GLN A 263 13.51 -15.20 18.79
N PHE A 264 14.62 -14.58 18.39
CA PHE A 264 14.80 -13.12 18.39
C PHE A 264 14.78 -12.45 17.02
N ASP A 265 14.47 -13.16 15.96
CA ASP A 265 14.54 -12.57 14.60
C ASP A 265 13.71 -11.30 14.47
N ASP A 266 12.51 -11.28 15.03
CA ASP A 266 11.65 -10.08 15.01
C ASP A 266 12.24 -8.94 15.89
N VAL A 267 12.80 -9.28 17.05
CA VAL A 267 13.40 -8.27 17.97
C VAL A 267 14.64 -7.67 17.33
N ARG A 268 15.47 -8.52 16.71
CA ARG A 268 16.67 -8.07 15.99
C ARG A 268 16.29 -7.15 14.83
N ALA A 269 15.31 -7.54 14.03
CA ALA A 269 14.84 -6.71 12.93
C ALA A 269 14.23 -5.38 13.44
N TYR A 270 13.48 -5.41 14.56
CA TYR A 270 12.93 -4.20 15.17
C TYR A 270 14.03 -3.23 15.61
N LEU A 271 15.06 -3.70 16.30
CA LEU A 271 16.20 -2.87 16.73
C LEU A 271 17.00 -2.35 15.54
N ALA A 272 17.24 -3.21 14.53
CA ALA A 272 17.94 -2.83 13.30
C ALA A 272 17.18 -1.74 12.52
N ILE A 273 15.84 -1.77 12.48
CA ILE A 273 15.03 -0.72 11.86
C ILE A 273 15.29 0.62 12.55
N HIS A 274 15.26 0.68 13.89
CA HIS A 274 15.51 1.93 14.63
C HIS A 274 16.92 2.45 14.36
N GLU A 275 17.94 1.60 14.41
CA GLU A 275 19.33 1.99 14.16
C GLU A 275 19.53 2.49 12.72
N LEU A 276 19.03 1.76 11.72
CA LEU A 276 19.19 2.10 10.30
C LEU A 276 18.39 3.36 9.93
N ALA A 277 17.20 3.51 10.49
CA ALA A 277 16.36 4.69 10.28
C ALA A 277 17.01 5.95 10.90
N ASP A 278 17.56 5.83 12.13
CA ASP A 278 18.27 6.93 12.79
C ASP A 278 19.48 7.41 11.96
N LYS A 279 20.31 6.47 11.48
CA LYS A 279 21.44 6.79 10.60
C LYS A 279 21.02 7.53 9.33
N ARG A 280 19.81 7.32 8.86
CA ARG A 280 19.23 7.95 7.65
C ARG A 280 18.33 9.13 7.97
N LYS A 281 18.16 9.47 9.26
CA LYS A 281 17.26 10.52 9.75
C LYS A 281 15.79 10.31 9.34
N ILE A 282 15.36 9.06 9.25
CA ILE A 282 13.99 8.67 8.97
C ILE A 282 13.23 8.51 10.31
N PRO A 283 12.17 9.28 10.56
CA PRO A 283 11.39 9.13 11.78
C PRO A 283 10.72 7.76 11.86
N VAL A 284 10.86 7.06 12.99
CA VAL A 284 10.09 5.86 13.32
C VAL A 284 9.04 6.25 14.35
N VAL A 285 7.77 6.02 14.04
CA VAL A 285 6.61 6.38 14.87
C VAL A 285 5.74 5.17 15.17
N GLY A 286 5.00 5.22 16.26
CA GLY A 286 4.23 4.07 16.74
C GLY A 286 5.08 3.10 17.55
N GLY A 287 4.43 2.06 18.09
CA GLY A 287 5.12 1.06 18.90
C GLY A 287 5.47 1.49 20.32
N THR A 288 5.32 2.76 20.67
CA THR A 288 5.49 3.21 22.06
C THR A 288 4.20 3.06 22.85
N CYS A 289 4.36 2.61 24.08
CA CYS A 289 3.29 2.50 25.08
C CYS A 289 2.59 3.83 25.32
#